data_843c63c47aa03fbd7d0a3d95d29e5c1c
#
_entry.id   843c63c47aa03fbd7d0a3d95d29e5c1c
#
_cell.length_a   1.000
_cell.length_b   1.000
_cell.length_c   1.000
_cell.angle_alpha   90.00
_cell.angle_beta   90.00
_cell.angle_gamma   90.00
#
_symmetry.space_group_name_H-M   'P 1'
#
loop_
_entity.id
_entity.type
_entity.pdbx_description
1 polymer ?
#
loop_
_entity_poly.entity_id
_entity_poly.type
_entity_poly.pdbx_seq_one_letter_code
_entity_poly.pdbx_strand_id
1 'polypeptide(L)'
;MSSRQQNRPLSPHLQIYKIQITSLLSILHRITGVVLFGGAFGVAGWFIVLALGPQAYELLQQMLLHPLGLVCLTGLSFSFFYHLCNGIRHLAWDAGYGYAMPTVRLTGWIVIMCAISLTFLTWVLGLGSAE
;
A
#
# COMPACT_ATOMS: atom_id res chain seq x y z
N MET A 1 57.07 -4.32 -8.83
CA MET A 1 55.89 -4.75 -8.05
C MET A 1 54.66 -4.62 -8.96
N SER A 2 54.24 -5.72 -9.59
CA SER A 2 53.12 -5.75 -10.51
C SER A 2 51.83 -5.66 -9.67
N SER A 3 51.10 -4.54 -9.81
CA SER A 3 49.78 -4.38 -9.24
C SER A 3 48.84 -5.38 -9.92
N ARG A 4 48.59 -6.51 -9.28
CA ARG A 4 47.41 -7.34 -9.59
C ARG A 4 46.20 -6.45 -9.46
N GLN A 5 45.77 -5.85 -10.55
CA GLN A 5 44.42 -5.30 -10.65
C GLN A 5 43.45 -6.46 -10.45
N GLN A 6 43.03 -6.66 -9.20
CA GLN A 6 42.04 -7.66 -8.87
C GLN A 6 40.80 -7.27 -9.66
N ASN A 7 40.36 -8.15 -10.56
CA ASN A 7 39.05 -8.06 -11.22
C ASN A 7 37.93 -8.20 -10.16
N ARG A 8 37.76 -7.17 -9.37
CA ARG A 8 36.66 -7.10 -8.40
C ARG A 8 35.38 -6.80 -9.18
N PRO A 9 34.31 -7.54 -8.94
CA PRO A 9 33.02 -7.17 -9.52
C PRO A 9 32.70 -5.74 -9.17
N LEU A 10 32.31 -4.94 -10.16
CA LEU A 10 31.83 -3.58 -9.94
C LEU A 10 30.66 -3.60 -8.97
N SER A 11 30.75 -2.78 -7.91
CA SER A 11 29.62 -2.52 -7.03
C SER A 11 28.47 -1.97 -7.88
N PRO A 12 27.23 -2.46 -7.70
CA PRO A 12 26.09 -1.94 -8.43
C PRO A 12 25.88 -0.46 -8.06
N HIS A 13 26.21 0.44 -9.00
CA HIS A 13 25.89 1.86 -8.90
C HIS A 13 24.43 2.06 -9.29
N LEU A 14 23.81 3.15 -8.83
CA LEU A 14 22.43 3.53 -9.17
C LEU A 14 22.17 3.55 -10.69
N GLN A 15 23.19 3.81 -11.50
CA GLN A 15 23.12 3.84 -12.97
C GLN A 15 22.94 2.45 -13.61
N ILE A 16 23.36 1.38 -12.93
CA ILE A 16 23.27 -0.02 -13.39
C ILE A 16 22.24 -0.83 -12.62
N TYR A 17 21.68 -0.28 -11.54
CA TYR A 17 20.67 -0.94 -10.72
C TYR A 17 19.33 -0.97 -11.46
N LYS A 18 18.88 -2.17 -11.85
CA LYS A 18 17.53 -2.37 -12.37
C LYS A 18 16.58 -2.59 -11.20
N ILE A 19 15.58 -1.72 -11.08
CA ILE A 19 14.53 -1.85 -10.06
C ILE A 19 13.85 -3.20 -10.23
N GLN A 20 13.94 -4.02 -9.19
CA GLN A 20 13.26 -5.31 -9.15
C GLN A 20 11.87 -5.13 -8.54
N ILE A 21 10.90 -5.96 -8.95
CA ILE A 21 9.55 -5.94 -8.40
C ILE A 21 9.54 -6.08 -6.87
N THR A 22 10.46 -6.88 -6.32
CA THR A 22 10.61 -7.07 -4.87
C THR A 22 10.96 -5.79 -4.14
N SER A 23 11.89 -4.99 -4.69
CA SER A 23 12.29 -3.71 -4.12
C SER A 23 11.14 -2.70 -4.19
N LEU A 24 10.43 -2.64 -5.31
CA LEU A 24 9.27 -1.77 -5.49
C LEU A 24 8.16 -2.10 -4.48
N LEU A 25 7.81 -3.37 -4.35
CA LEU A 25 6.79 -3.81 -3.39
C LEU A 25 7.17 -3.49 -1.93
N SER A 26 8.45 -3.64 -1.59
CA SER A 26 8.94 -3.30 -0.25
C SER A 26 8.85 -1.80 0.04
N ILE A 27 9.19 -0.95 -0.93
CA ILE A 27 9.07 0.52 -0.80
C ILE A 27 7.59 0.91 -0.68
N LEU A 28 6.73 0.38 -1.54
CA LEU A 28 5.28 0.63 -1.49
C LEU A 28 4.66 0.19 -0.15
N HIS A 29 5.12 -0.93 0.40
CA HIS A 29 4.64 -1.39 1.71
C HIS A 29 4.96 -0.38 2.83
N ARG A 30 6.15 0.21 2.81
CA ARG A 30 6.53 1.26 3.77
C ARG A 30 5.73 2.55 3.56
N ILE A 31 5.55 2.98 2.31
CA ILE A 31 4.77 4.17 1.98
C ILE A 31 3.31 3.98 2.44
N THR A 32 2.69 2.86 2.09
CA THR A 32 1.32 2.57 2.51
C THR A 32 1.19 2.46 4.03
N GLY A 33 2.20 1.97 4.74
CA GLY A 33 2.23 1.99 6.20
C GLY A 33 2.19 3.41 6.78
N VAL A 34 2.94 4.35 6.20
CA VAL A 34 2.90 5.77 6.61
C VAL A 34 1.53 6.39 6.30
N VAL A 35 0.96 6.09 5.12
CA VAL A 35 -0.38 6.56 4.74
C VAL A 35 -1.44 6.03 5.72
N LEU A 36 -1.37 4.77 6.10
CA LEU A 36 -2.30 4.17 7.06
C LEU A 36 -2.14 4.73 8.47
N PHE A 37 -0.91 5.04 8.88
CA PHE A 37 -0.67 5.75 10.14
C PHE A 37 -1.38 7.09 10.17
N GLY A 38 -1.26 7.91 9.11
CA GLY A 38 -2.05 9.13 8.94
C GLY A 38 -3.55 8.87 8.90
N GLY A 39 -3.98 7.82 8.18
CA GLY A 39 -5.38 7.40 8.08
C GLY A 39 -6.00 7.02 9.42
N ALA A 40 -5.23 6.47 10.36
CA ALA A 40 -5.71 6.16 11.70
C ALA A 40 -6.15 7.41 12.47
N PHE A 41 -5.46 8.54 12.30
CA PHE A 41 -5.90 9.82 12.86
C PHE A 41 -7.19 10.30 12.17
N GLY A 42 -7.32 10.09 10.86
CA GLY A 42 -8.55 10.38 10.13
C GLY A 42 -9.76 9.59 10.69
N VAL A 43 -9.59 8.29 10.96
CA VAL A 43 -10.62 7.44 11.58
C VAL A 43 -10.94 7.92 13.00
N ALA A 44 -9.93 8.25 13.80
CA ALA A 44 -10.15 8.81 15.14
C ALA A 44 -10.92 10.14 15.06
N GLY A 45 -10.54 11.03 14.14
CA GLY A 45 -11.25 12.28 13.89
C GLY A 45 -12.70 12.06 13.45
N TRP A 46 -12.97 11.06 12.62
CA TRP A 46 -14.31 10.68 12.22
C TRP A 46 -15.19 10.29 13.42
N PHE A 47 -14.67 9.50 14.35
CA PHE A 47 -15.39 9.16 15.59
C PHE A 47 -15.66 10.40 16.46
N ILE A 48 -14.69 11.33 16.54
CA ILE A 48 -14.89 12.60 17.26
C ILE A 48 -16.02 13.40 16.61
N VAL A 49 -16.03 13.52 15.29
CA VAL A 49 -17.07 14.25 14.56
C VAL A 49 -18.44 13.62 14.74
N LEU A 50 -18.54 12.28 14.77
CA LEU A 50 -19.78 11.58 15.09
C LEU A 50 -20.30 11.94 16.48
N ALA A 51 -19.41 12.08 17.47
CA ALA A 51 -19.77 12.47 18.84
C ALA A 51 -20.19 13.93 18.95
N LEU A 52 -19.75 14.81 18.04
CA LEU A 52 -20.12 16.23 18.01
C LEU A 52 -21.54 16.48 17.44
N GLY A 53 -22.15 15.50 16.83
CA GLY A 53 -23.51 15.54 16.34
C GLY A 53 -23.69 15.78 14.85
N PRO A 54 -24.98 15.86 14.40
CA PRO A 54 -25.33 15.80 12.97
C PRO A 54 -24.68 16.91 12.12
N GLN A 55 -24.67 18.14 12.61
CA GLN A 55 -24.14 19.30 11.86
C GLN A 55 -22.65 19.15 11.55
N ALA A 56 -21.84 18.68 12.51
CA ALA A 56 -20.43 18.42 12.30
C ALA A 56 -20.23 17.26 11.31
N TYR A 57 -21.06 16.24 11.37
CA TYR A 57 -21.02 15.11 10.47
C TYR A 57 -21.37 15.48 9.03
N GLU A 58 -22.39 16.31 8.81
CA GLU A 58 -22.75 16.82 7.49
C GLU A 58 -21.59 17.59 6.84
N LEU A 59 -20.90 18.44 7.61
CA LEU A 59 -19.73 19.16 7.12
C LEU A 59 -18.61 18.20 6.70
N LEU A 60 -18.34 17.20 7.52
CA LEU A 60 -17.35 16.17 7.20
C LEU A 60 -17.72 15.39 5.93
N GLN A 61 -19.00 15.01 5.78
CA GLN A 61 -19.48 14.33 4.57
C GLN A 61 -19.27 15.19 3.33
N GLN A 62 -19.59 16.48 3.37
CA GLN A 62 -19.34 17.38 2.25
C GLN A 62 -17.85 17.43 1.86
N MET A 63 -16.95 17.44 2.84
CA MET A 63 -15.51 17.39 2.59
C MET A 63 -15.06 16.06 1.98
N LEU A 64 -15.56 14.94 2.49
CA LEU A 64 -15.21 13.60 2.00
C LEU A 64 -15.78 13.32 0.61
N LEU A 65 -16.96 13.84 0.28
CA LEU A 65 -17.59 13.69 -1.03
C LEU A 65 -17.06 14.67 -2.07
N HIS A 66 -16.29 15.67 -1.66
CA HIS A 66 -15.57 16.51 -2.61
C HIS A 66 -14.58 15.67 -3.43
N PRO A 67 -14.32 15.97 -4.72
CA PRO A 67 -13.40 15.19 -5.55
C PRO A 67 -12.04 14.89 -4.92
N LEU A 68 -11.45 15.86 -4.21
CA LEU A 68 -10.20 15.66 -3.48
C LEU A 68 -10.37 14.65 -2.32
N GLY A 69 -11.47 14.71 -1.59
CA GLY A 69 -11.82 13.76 -0.53
C GLY A 69 -11.96 12.34 -1.06
N LEU A 70 -12.64 12.17 -2.20
CA LEU A 70 -12.80 10.87 -2.86
C LEU A 70 -11.45 10.31 -3.33
N VAL A 71 -10.56 11.15 -3.87
CA VAL A 71 -9.19 10.73 -4.24
C VAL A 71 -8.42 10.27 -3.00
N CYS A 72 -8.48 11.01 -1.90
CA CYS A 72 -7.82 10.65 -0.65
C CYS A 72 -8.38 9.33 -0.08
N LEU A 73 -9.70 9.16 -0.07
CA LEU A 73 -10.35 7.93 0.41
C LEU A 73 -10.01 6.73 -0.48
N THR A 74 -9.95 6.92 -1.80
CA THR A 74 -9.54 5.85 -2.73
C THR A 74 -8.09 5.46 -2.49
N GLY A 75 -7.19 6.43 -2.34
CA GLY A 75 -5.79 6.20 -2.01
C GLY A 75 -5.60 5.50 -0.67
N LEU A 76 -6.38 5.86 0.34
CA LEU A 76 -6.37 5.22 1.66
C LEU A 76 -6.89 3.78 1.58
N SER A 77 -7.98 3.54 0.85
CA SER A 77 -8.54 2.19 0.62
C SER A 77 -7.53 1.29 -0.09
N PHE A 78 -6.90 1.78 -1.17
CA PHE A 78 -5.84 1.05 -1.86
C PHE A 78 -4.66 0.76 -0.93
N SER A 79 -4.22 1.75 -0.15
CA SER A 79 -3.14 1.59 0.81
C SER A 79 -3.45 0.51 1.84
N PHE A 80 -4.69 0.45 2.31
CA PHE A 80 -5.14 -0.57 3.26
C PHE A 80 -5.05 -1.97 2.66
N PHE A 81 -5.65 -2.20 1.50
CA PHE A 81 -5.65 -3.53 0.88
C PHE A 81 -4.26 -3.96 0.42
N TYR A 82 -3.48 -3.03 -0.14
CA TYR A 82 -2.11 -3.33 -0.52
C TYR A 82 -1.25 -3.71 0.70
N HIS A 83 -1.34 -2.92 1.76
CA HIS A 83 -0.58 -3.18 3.00
C HIS A 83 -0.98 -4.50 3.64
N LEU A 84 -2.27 -4.80 3.66
CA LEU A 84 -2.81 -6.07 4.16
C LEU A 84 -2.29 -7.26 3.34
N CYS A 85 -2.47 -7.25 2.02
CA CYS A 85 -2.07 -8.36 1.15
C CYS A 85 -0.54 -8.59 1.19
N ASN A 86 0.24 -7.51 1.15
CA ASN A 86 1.68 -7.63 1.21
C ASN A 86 2.17 -7.98 2.63
N GLY A 87 1.46 -7.56 3.66
CA GLY A 87 1.69 -7.96 5.06
C GLY A 87 1.51 -9.46 5.25
N ILE A 88 0.43 -10.05 4.72
CA ILE A 88 0.22 -11.51 4.72
C ILE A 88 1.39 -12.23 4.02
N ARG A 89 1.87 -11.68 2.90
CA ARG A 89 3.04 -12.22 2.20
C ARG A 89 4.31 -12.18 3.06
N HIS A 90 4.55 -11.10 3.81
CA HIS A 90 5.66 -11.01 4.75
C HIS A 90 5.54 -12.04 5.88
N LEU A 91 4.34 -12.22 6.44
CA LEU A 91 4.09 -13.25 7.46
C LEU A 91 4.34 -14.67 6.93
N ALA A 92 4.01 -14.95 5.66
CA ALA A 92 4.34 -16.22 5.03
C ALA A 92 5.86 -16.43 4.94
N TRP A 93 6.63 -15.41 4.65
CA TRP A 93 8.09 -15.48 4.69
C TRP A 93 8.63 -15.68 6.10
N ASP A 94 8.10 -14.98 7.09
CA ASP A 94 8.49 -15.17 8.50
C ASP A 94 8.22 -16.61 8.96
N ALA A 95 7.20 -17.24 8.41
CA ALA A 95 6.89 -18.67 8.63
C ALA A 95 7.75 -19.64 7.78
N GLY A 96 8.68 -19.13 6.98
CA GLY A 96 9.61 -19.94 6.17
C GLY A 96 9.11 -20.34 4.79
N TYR A 97 7.99 -19.78 4.29
CA TYR A 97 7.41 -20.17 3.01
C TYR A 97 7.64 -19.16 1.90
N GLY A 98 7.77 -19.64 0.66
CA GLY A 98 7.66 -18.82 -0.54
C GLY A 98 8.90 -18.05 -0.98
N TYR A 99 10.12 -18.46 -0.56
CA TYR A 99 11.38 -17.78 -0.90
C TYR A 99 11.91 -18.06 -2.32
N ALA A 100 11.39 -19.08 -3.01
CA ALA A 100 11.83 -19.35 -4.37
C ALA A 100 11.54 -18.14 -5.27
N MET A 101 12.52 -17.71 -6.07
CA MET A 101 12.40 -16.48 -6.89
C MET A 101 11.17 -16.45 -7.82
N PRO A 102 10.77 -17.57 -8.46
CA PRO A 102 9.52 -17.59 -9.23
C PRO A 102 8.28 -17.31 -8.35
N THR A 103 8.22 -17.93 -7.17
CA THR A 103 7.13 -17.73 -6.19
C THR A 103 7.10 -16.29 -5.67
N VAL A 104 8.26 -15.72 -5.36
CA VAL A 104 8.39 -14.31 -4.92
C VAL A 104 7.83 -13.35 -5.96
N ARG A 105 8.10 -13.58 -7.25
CA ARG A 105 7.55 -12.75 -8.35
C ARG A 105 6.05 -12.94 -8.52
N LEU A 106 5.60 -14.20 -8.52
CA LEU A 106 4.17 -14.53 -8.67
C LEU A 106 3.35 -13.92 -7.53
N THR A 107 3.74 -14.15 -6.28
CA THR A 107 3.04 -13.61 -5.11
C THR A 107 3.06 -12.08 -5.09
N GLY A 108 4.11 -11.46 -5.62
CA GLY A 108 4.17 -10.01 -5.78
C GLY A 108 3.08 -9.47 -6.72
N TRP A 109 2.87 -10.11 -7.87
CA TRP A 109 1.78 -9.75 -8.79
C TRP A 109 0.42 -10.03 -8.20
N ILE A 110 0.24 -11.15 -7.49
CA ILE A 110 -1.01 -11.48 -6.79
C ILE A 110 -1.38 -10.37 -5.79
N VAL A 111 -0.43 -9.88 -5.01
CA VAL A 111 -0.65 -8.77 -4.06
C VAL A 111 -1.21 -7.53 -4.77
N ILE A 112 -0.59 -7.12 -5.90
CA ILE A 112 -1.03 -5.94 -6.66
C ILE A 112 -2.46 -6.15 -7.17
N MET A 113 -2.72 -7.28 -7.82
CA MET A 113 -4.04 -7.58 -8.40
C MET A 113 -5.12 -7.68 -7.33
N CYS A 114 -4.84 -8.35 -6.21
CA CYS A 114 -5.77 -8.42 -5.08
C CYS A 114 -6.07 -7.03 -4.49
N ALA A 115 -5.05 -6.21 -4.29
CA ALA A 115 -5.24 -4.86 -3.74
C ALA A 115 -6.13 -4.00 -4.64
N ILE A 116 -5.89 -4.02 -5.95
CA ILE A 116 -6.70 -3.29 -6.92
C ILE A 116 -8.14 -3.82 -6.92
N SER A 117 -8.31 -5.14 -7.00
CA SER A 117 -9.64 -5.77 -7.06
C SER A 117 -10.45 -5.51 -5.79
N LEU A 118 -9.84 -5.62 -4.62
CA LEU A 118 -10.49 -5.35 -3.33
C LEU A 118 -10.87 -3.87 -3.18
N THR A 119 -9.99 -2.97 -3.61
CA THR A 119 -10.30 -1.53 -3.63
C THR A 119 -11.49 -1.26 -4.54
N PHE A 120 -11.47 -1.75 -5.77
CA PHE A 120 -12.56 -1.59 -6.72
C PHE A 120 -13.88 -2.16 -6.19
N LEU A 121 -13.85 -3.37 -5.66
CA LEU A 121 -15.05 -4.04 -5.09
C LEU A 121 -15.63 -3.22 -3.93
N THR A 122 -14.80 -2.72 -3.03
CA THR A 122 -15.24 -1.89 -1.90
C THR A 122 -15.97 -0.64 -2.39
N TRP A 123 -15.45 0.02 -3.42
CA TRP A 123 -16.08 1.22 -3.97
C TRP A 123 -17.37 0.92 -4.72
N VAL A 124 -17.42 -0.17 -5.51
CA VAL A 124 -18.65 -0.59 -6.20
C VAL A 124 -19.76 -0.92 -5.18
N LEU A 125 -19.44 -1.69 -4.15
CA LEU A 125 -20.42 -2.04 -3.11
C LEU A 125 -20.83 -0.83 -2.27
N GLY A 126 -19.87 0.04 -1.93
CA GLY A 126 -20.15 1.25 -1.15
C GLY A 126 -21.04 2.24 -1.88
N LEU A 127 -20.81 2.47 -3.16
CA LEU A 127 -21.64 3.34 -3.99
C LEU A 127 -23.03 2.72 -4.26
N GLY A 128 -23.08 1.41 -4.53
CA GLY A 128 -24.36 0.71 -4.79
C GLY A 128 -25.26 0.56 -3.56
N SER A 129 -24.71 0.74 -2.35
CA SER A 129 -25.52 0.72 -1.10
C SER A 129 -26.02 2.12 -0.68
N ALA A 130 -25.62 3.16 -1.40
CA ALA A 130 -26.02 4.55 -1.13
C ALA A 130 -27.28 4.98 -1.92
N GLU A 131 -27.79 4.12 -2.82
CA GLU A 131 -29.05 4.27 -3.54
C GLU A 131 -30.19 3.55 -2.81
#